data_45f9dc7b6393074593e5e7da630b61e8
#
_entry.id   45f9dc7b6393074593e5e7da630b61e8
#
_cell.length_a   1.000
_cell.length_b   1.000
_cell.length_c   1.000
_cell.angle_alpha   90.00
_cell.angle_beta   90.00
_cell.angle_gamma   90.00
#
_symmetry.space_group_name_H-M   'P 1'
#
loop_
_entity.id
_entity.type
_entity.pdbx_description
1 polymer ?
#
loop_
_entity_poly.entity_id
_entity_poly.type
_entity_poly.pdbx_seq_one_letter_code
_entity_poly.pdbx_strand_id
1 'polypeptide(L)'
;MNFIDELRWRGMLHDMMPGTEEQLNKEMTAAYIGFDPTAASLHIGNLATIMLLKHLQLCGHKPFALMGGATGMIGDPSGKAAEREFLSEETLRFNQDSIKKQLEKFLDFGSGENSAEMVNNYDWFKDSPIRSHSIAISRLLTLLPHGNLLIKIVIG
;
A
#
# COMPACT_ATOMS: atom_id res chain seq x y z
N MET A 1 10.85 16.83 10.34
CA MET A 1 11.83 15.84 9.78
C MET A 1 11.49 15.72 8.30
N ASN A 2 12.46 15.79 7.40
CA ASN A 2 12.23 15.62 5.95
C ASN A 2 12.25 14.13 5.62
N PHE A 3 11.22 13.64 4.94
CA PHE A 3 11.08 12.21 4.63
C PHE A 3 12.17 11.72 3.68
N ILE A 4 12.50 12.49 2.64
CA ILE A 4 13.52 12.12 1.67
C ILE A 4 14.91 12.08 2.28
N ASP A 5 15.25 13.05 3.15
CA ASP A 5 16.54 13.07 3.87
C ASP A 5 16.64 11.86 4.81
N GLU A 6 15.55 11.48 5.47
CA GLU A 6 15.51 10.30 6.32
C GLU A 6 15.78 9.02 5.52
N LEU A 7 15.19 8.88 4.33
CA LEU A 7 15.44 7.75 3.46
C LEU A 7 16.86 7.72 2.91
N ARG A 8 17.43 8.89 2.55
CA ARG A 8 18.83 9.00 2.09
C ARG A 8 19.78 8.57 3.20
N TRP A 9 19.59 9.07 4.41
CA TRP A 9 20.43 8.74 5.56
C TRP A 9 20.42 7.24 5.88
N ARG A 10 19.27 6.58 5.71
CA ARG A 10 19.11 5.15 5.95
C ARG A 10 19.55 4.26 4.79
N GLY A 11 19.92 4.82 3.65
CA GLY A 11 20.20 4.07 2.44
C GLY A 11 18.98 3.37 1.85
N MET A 12 17.77 3.86 2.14
CA MET A 12 16.52 3.27 1.65
C MET A 12 16.04 3.89 0.33
N LEU A 13 16.60 5.02 -0.08
CA LEU A 13 16.24 5.68 -1.34
C LEU A 13 17.07 5.12 -2.48
N HIS A 14 16.44 4.45 -3.44
CA HIS A 14 17.08 3.98 -4.67
C HIS A 14 16.78 4.91 -5.84
N ASP A 15 15.51 5.24 -6.05
CA ASP A 15 15.06 6.09 -7.14
C ASP A 15 13.80 6.87 -6.74
N MET A 16 13.58 8.01 -7.41
CA MET A 16 12.47 8.89 -7.09
C MET A 16 12.01 9.63 -8.34
N MET A 17 10.70 9.79 -8.51
CA MET A 17 10.16 10.60 -9.60
C MET A 17 10.48 12.08 -9.39
N PRO A 18 10.75 12.83 -10.49
CA PRO A 18 10.89 14.29 -10.42
C PRO A 18 9.67 14.96 -9.77
N GLY A 19 9.93 15.96 -8.94
CA GLY A 19 8.89 16.70 -8.22
C GLY A 19 8.40 16.07 -6.91
N THR A 20 8.83 14.82 -6.60
CA THR A 20 8.43 14.13 -5.38
C THR A 20 8.88 14.84 -4.11
N GLU A 21 10.14 15.28 -4.07
CA GLU A 21 10.70 15.95 -2.90
C GLU A 21 10.05 17.32 -2.67
N GLU A 22 9.80 18.05 -3.73
CA GLU A 22 9.10 19.34 -3.68
C GLU A 22 7.68 19.18 -3.14
N GLN A 23 6.94 18.17 -3.60
CA GLN A 23 5.58 17.89 -3.15
C GLN A 23 5.56 17.51 -1.66
N LEU A 24 6.46 16.64 -1.23
CA LEU A 24 6.56 16.22 0.17
C LEU A 24 6.97 17.36 1.11
N ASN A 25 7.75 18.32 0.62
CA ASN A 25 8.12 19.50 1.40
C ASN A 25 7.03 20.58 1.43
N LYS A 26 6.11 20.55 0.48
CA LYS A 26 5.07 21.57 0.33
C LYS A 26 3.89 21.35 1.27
N GLU A 27 3.44 20.10 1.38
CA GLU A 27 2.22 19.76 2.12
C GLU A 27 2.19 18.30 2.54
N MET A 28 1.30 17.98 3.48
CA MET A 28 1.04 16.58 3.83
C MET A 28 0.59 15.83 2.58
N THR A 29 1.30 14.76 2.27
CA THR A 29 1.07 13.97 1.07
C THR A 29 0.69 12.55 1.45
N ALA A 30 -0.26 11.97 0.72
CA ALA A 30 -0.65 10.58 0.87
C ALA A 30 0.24 9.67 0.01
N ALA A 31 0.64 8.52 0.58
CA ALA A 31 1.29 7.47 -0.18
C ALA A 31 0.79 6.08 0.26
N TYR A 32 0.88 5.09 -0.63
CA TYR A 32 0.43 3.74 -0.33
C TYR A 32 1.48 2.69 -0.67
N ILE A 33 1.33 1.53 -0.01
CA ILE A 33 2.04 0.30 -0.36
C ILE A 33 1.01 -0.83 -0.40
N GLY A 34 1.12 -1.68 -1.43
CA GLY A 34 0.26 -2.85 -1.61
C GLY A 34 0.74 -4.05 -0.78
N PHE A 35 -0.22 -4.78 -0.20
CA PHE A 35 -0.02 -6.02 0.52
C PHE A 35 -0.99 -7.07 -0.02
N ASP A 36 -0.47 -8.18 -0.54
CA ASP A 36 -1.29 -9.27 -1.03
C ASP A 36 -1.65 -10.24 0.12
N PRO A 37 -2.94 -10.48 0.38
CA PRO A 37 -3.41 -11.33 1.48
C PRO A 37 -3.34 -12.84 1.13
N THR A 38 -2.21 -13.28 0.59
CA THR A 38 -1.98 -14.68 0.19
C THR A 38 -1.72 -15.62 1.37
N ALA A 39 -1.39 -15.07 2.54
CA ALA A 39 -1.17 -15.79 3.78
C ALA A 39 -1.58 -14.92 4.98
N ALA A 40 -1.78 -15.55 6.14
CA ALA A 40 -2.13 -14.85 7.39
C ALA A 40 -0.96 -14.07 8.01
N SER A 41 0.24 -14.14 7.44
CA SER A 41 1.40 -13.42 7.94
C SER A 41 2.21 -12.78 6.81
N LEU A 42 2.72 -11.59 7.08
CA LEU A 42 3.75 -10.95 6.27
C LEU A 42 5.11 -11.62 6.53
N HIS A 43 5.99 -11.56 5.56
CA HIS A 43 7.36 -12.08 5.66
C HIS A 43 8.37 -10.94 5.82
N ILE A 44 9.63 -11.28 6.09
CA ILE A 44 10.69 -10.31 6.35
C ILE A 44 10.89 -9.31 5.17
N GLY A 45 10.64 -9.73 3.93
CA GLY A 45 10.70 -8.84 2.77
C GLY A 45 9.68 -7.70 2.81
N ASN A 46 8.55 -7.87 3.49
CA ASN A 46 7.58 -6.80 3.67
C ASN A 46 8.02 -5.76 4.71
N LEU A 47 8.99 -6.10 5.58
CA LEU A 47 9.41 -5.20 6.65
C LEU A 47 10.00 -3.90 6.10
N ALA A 48 10.78 -3.96 5.03
CA ALA A 48 11.36 -2.77 4.40
C ALA A 48 10.25 -1.81 3.90
N THR A 49 9.22 -2.34 3.26
CA THR A 49 8.09 -1.55 2.76
C THR A 49 7.22 -1.01 3.91
N ILE A 50 7.03 -1.78 4.98
CA ILE A 50 6.34 -1.30 6.19
C ILE A 50 7.12 -0.15 6.84
N MET A 51 8.44 -0.28 6.95
CA MET A 51 9.30 0.78 7.49
C MET A 51 9.26 2.04 6.64
N LEU A 52 9.12 1.92 5.32
CA LEU A 52 8.91 3.07 4.44
C LEU A 52 7.64 3.84 4.83
N LEU A 53 6.50 3.15 4.98
CA LEU A 53 5.25 3.76 5.46
C LEU A 53 5.40 4.34 6.87
N LYS A 54 6.14 3.66 7.75
CA LYS A 54 6.41 4.15 9.11
C LYS A 54 7.16 5.48 9.09
N HIS A 55 8.24 5.58 8.31
CA HIS A 55 9.00 6.83 8.20
C HIS A 55 8.18 7.93 7.53
N LEU A 56 7.35 7.60 6.52
CA LEU A 56 6.41 8.53 5.91
C LEU A 56 5.49 9.14 6.97
N GLN A 57 4.88 8.30 7.82
CA GLN A 57 3.99 8.74 8.89
C GLN A 57 4.71 9.60 9.93
N LEU A 58 5.91 9.19 10.37
CA LEU A 58 6.72 9.94 11.33
C LEU A 58 7.13 11.33 10.81
N CYS A 59 7.23 11.47 9.50
CA CYS A 59 7.50 12.75 8.83
C CYS A 59 6.26 13.61 8.58
N GLY A 60 5.09 13.20 9.07
CA GLY A 60 3.84 13.97 9.00
C GLY A 60 3.00 13.74 7.75
N HIS A 61 3.32 12.70 6.97
CA HIS A 61 2.56 12.32 5.78
C HIS A 61 1.58 11.18 6.07
N LYS A 62 0.59 10.99 5.18
CA LYS A 62 -0.49 10.02 5.38
C LYS A 62 -0.20 8.67 4.68
N PRO A 63 0.04 7.58 5.43
CA PRO A 63 0.24 6.26 4.85
C PRO A 63 -1.09 5.52 4.62
N PHE A 64 -1.19 4.86 3.46
CA PHE A 64 -2.24 3.90 3.16
C PHE A 64 -1.66 2.49 3.01
N ALA A 65 -2.22 1.53 3.73
CA ALA A 65 -1.95 0.11 3.51
C ALA A 65 -3.02 -0.43 2.56
N LEU A 66 -2.62 -0.71 1.31
CA LEU A 66 -3.54 -1.18 0.27
C LEU A 66 -3.59 -2.72 0.28
N MET A 67 -4.73 -3.28 0.65
CA MET A 67 -4.98 -4.72 0.56
C MET A 67 -5.38 -5.14 -0.85
N GLY A 68 -4.67 -6.14 -1.38
CA GLY A 68 -4.95 -6.76 -2.67
C GLY A 68 -6.11 -7.78 -2.62
N GLY A 69 -7.29 -7.39 -2.10
CA GLY A 69 -8.43 -8.29 -1.99
C GLY A 69 -8.97 -8.76 -3.33
N ALA A 70 -9.09 -7.86 -4.31
CA ALA A 70 -9.52 -8.22 -5.66
C ALA A 70 -8.48 -9.08 -6.39
N THR A 71 -7.21 -8.76 -6.28
CA THR A 71 -6.10 -9.50 -6.90
C THR A 71 -5.94 -10.89 -6.29
N GLY A 72 -6.15 -11.02 -4.97
CA GLY A 72 -6.14 -12.30 -4.27
C GLY A 72 -7.26 -13.26 -4.71
N MET A 73 -8.40 -12.74 -5.17
CA MET A 73 -9.52 -13.54 -5.70
C MET A 73 -9.31 -14.02 -7.14
N ILE A 74 -8.41 -13.40 -7.91
CA ILE A 74 -8.30 -13.65 -9.36
C ILE A 74 -7.04 -14.45 -9.70
N GLY A 75 -6.08 -14.53 -8.77
CA GLY A 75 -4.77 -15.13 -9.03
C GLY A 75 -3.94 -14.24 -9.97
N ASP A 76 -2.77 -13.80 -9.53
CA ASP A 76 -1.84 -13.03 -10.34
C ASP A 76 -1.24 -13.93 -11.44
N PRO A 77 -1.38 -13.59 -12.75
CA PRO A 77 -0.81 -14.35 -13.85
C PRO A 77 0.71 -14.19 -13.99
N SER A 78 1.41 -13.52 -13.05
CA SER A 78 2.85 -13.34 -13.13
C SER A 78 3.65 -14.63 -12.93
N GLY A 79 3.62 -15.50 -13.95
CA GLY A 79 4.74 -16.30 -14.42
C GLY A 79 5.21 -17.50 -13.59
N LYS A 80 4.44 -18.03 -12.64
CA LYS A 80 4.68 -19.38 -12.11
C LYS A 80 3.42 -20.23 -12.24
N ALA A 81 3.45 -21.13 -13.21
CA ALA A 81 2.45 -22.15 -13.46
C ALA A 81 2.44 -23.22 -12.33
N ALA A 82 2.02 -22.83 -11.14
CA ALA A 82 1.51 -23.73 -10.13
C ALA A 82 0.09 -23.22 -9.86
N GLU A 83 -0.88 -24.12 -10.02
CA GLU A 83 -2.28 -23.89 -9.68
C GLU A 83 -2.38 -23.19 -8.33
N ARG A 84 -2.52 -21.86 -8.32
CA ARG A 84 -2.90 -21.16 -7.11
C ARG A 84 -4.36 -21.49 -6.90
N GLU A 85 -4.65 -22.33 -5.91
CA GLU A 85 -5.99 -22.50 -5.39
C GLU A 85 -6.58 -21.12 -5.10
N PHE A 86 -7.73 -20.85 -5.67
CA PHE A 86 -8.49 -19.64 -5.37
C PHE A 86 -8.79 -19.65 -3.87
N LEU A 87 -8.26 -18.68 -3.14
CA LEU A 87 -8.57 -18.56 -1.73
C LEU A 87 -10.05 -18.26 -1.56
N SER A 88 -10.70 -18.96 -0.62
CA SER A 88 -12.08 -18.65 -0.26
C SER A 88 -12.17 -17.22 0.29
N GLU A 89 -13.32 -16.58 0.13
CA GLU A 89 -13.56 -15.25 0.68
C GLU A 89 -13.30 -15.19 2.20
N GLU A 90 -13.65 -16.26 2.92
CA GLU A 90 -13.40 -16.40 4.35
C GLU A 90 -11.90 -16.39 4.67
N THR A 91 -11.11 -17.18 3.93
CA THR A 91 -9.65 -17.22 4.08
C THR A 91 -9.02 -15.88 3.76
N LEU A 92 -9.48 -15.20 2.71
CA LEU A 92 -9.01 -13.87 2.35
C LEU A 92 -9.26 -12.85 3.45
N ARG A 93 -10.47 -12.82 4.02
CA ARG A 93 -10.82 -11.94 5.14
C ARG A 93 -9.96 -12.23 6.37
N PHE A 94 -9.80 -13.50 6.72
CA PHE A 94 -8.93 -13.91 7.83
C PHE A 94 -7.49 -13.43 7.64
N ASN A 95 -6.94 -13.59 6.43
CA ASN A 95 -5.59 -13.12 6.10
C ASN A 95 -5.49 -11.59 6.21
N GLN A 96 -6.46 -10.85 5.67
CA GLN A 96 -6.51 -9.39 5.74
C GLN A 96 -6.53 -8.88 7.19
N ASP A 97 -7.37 -9.46 8.04
CA ASP A 97 -7.45 -9.11 9.46
C ASP A 97 -6.14 -9.42 10.20
N SER A 98 -5.50 -10.54 9.84
CA SER A 98 -4.22 -10.95 10.42
C SER A 98 -3.08 -10.01 10.01
N ILE A 99 -3.04 -9.58 8.75
CA ILE A 99 -2.08 -8.59 8.24
C ILE A 99 -2.32 -7.23 8.92
N LYS A 100 -3.58 -6.80 9.05
CA LYS A 100 -3.90 -5.56 9.74
C LYS A 100 -3.32 -5.51 11.14
N LYS A 101 -3.53 -6.57 11.93
CA LYS A 101 -2.97 -6.68 13.29
C LYS A 101 -1.45 -6.62 13.33
N GLN A 102 -0.77 -7.07 12.27
CA GLN A 102 0.68 -6.95 12.16
C GLN A 102 1.10 -5.51 11.82
N LEU A 103 0.40 -4.85 10.91
CA LEU A 103 0.65 -3.46 10.53
C LEU A 103 0.40 -2.49 11.69
N GLU A 104 -0.60 -2.74 12.55
CA GLU A 104 -0.91 -1.95 13.75
C GLU A 104 0.26 -1.91 14.76
N LYS A 105 1.22 -2.83 14.68
CA LYS A 105 2.44 -2.80 15.49
C LYS A 105 3.46 -1.74 15.04
N PHE A 106 3.36 -1.31 13.80
CA PHE A 106 4.29 -0.38 13.17
C PHE A 106 3.67 0.98 12.87
N LEU A 107 2.43 1.00 12.39
CA LEU A 107 1.73 2.19 11.95
C LEU A 107 0.69 2.59 13.00
N ASP A 108 0.48 3.89 13.15
CA ASP A 108 -0.59 4.44 13.98
C ASP A 108 -1.86 4.58 13.13
N PHE A 109 -2.87 3.77 13.43
CA PHE A 109 -4.22 3.79 12.85
C PHE A 109 -5.23 4.57 13.72
N GLY A 110 -4.75 5.28 14.73
CA GLY A 110 -5.58 6.01 15.67
C GLY A 110 -6.23 7.26 15.08
N SER A 111 -6.16 8.35 15.81
CA SER A 111 -6.73 9.64 15.43
C SER A 111 -5.64 10.62 15.02
N GLY A 112 -5.88 11.38 13.97
CA GLY A 112 -4.95 12.39 13.48
C GLY A 112 -5.04 12.52 11.96
N GLU A 113 -4.63 13.64 11.44
CA GLU A 113 -4.67 13.89 9.99
C GLU A 113 -3.80 12.91 9.20
N ASN A 114 -2.67 12.50 9.77
CA ASN A 114 -1.73 11.54 9.18
C ASN A 114 -1.85 10.11 9.75
N SER A 115 -2.98 9.78 10.38
CA SER A 115 -3.25 8.39 10.80
C SER A 115 -3.24 7.46 9.59
N ALA A 116 -2.69 6.24 9.77
CA ALA A 116 -2.69 5.24 8.73
C ALA A 116 -4.12 4.78 8.41
N GLU A 117 -4.38 4.48 7.15
CA GLU A 117 -5.63 3.86 6.73
C GLU A 117 -5.37 2.56 5.99
N MET A 118 -6.18 1.55 6.25
CA MET A 118 -6.20 0.34 5.44
C MET A 118 -7.34 0.42 4.43
N VAL A 119 -7.00 0.29 3.16
CA VAL A 119 -7.96 0.29 2.05
C VAL A 119 -7.88 -1.04 1.31
N ASN A 120 -9.01 -1.50 0.77
CA ASN A 120 -9.10 -2.75 0.06
C ASN A 120 -9.52 -2.49 -1.40
N ASN A 121 -8.73 -2.92 -2.36
CA ASN A 121 -9.07 -2.74 -3.77
C ASN A 121 -10.34 -3.50 -4.18
N TYR A 122 -10.72 -4.55 -3.46
CA TYR A 122 -11.98 -5.25 -3.68
C TYR A 122 -13.20 -4.32 -3.56
N ASP A 123 -13.19 -3.39 -2.59
CA ASP A 123 -14.32 -2.48 -2.36
C ASP A 123 -14.59 -1.54 -3.53
N TRP A 124 -13.59 -1.32 -4.40
CA TRP A 124 -13.74 -0.48 -5.59
C TRP A 124 -14.35 -1.21 -6.78
N PHE A 125 -14.33 -2.56 -6.75
CA PHE A 125 -14.71 -3.41 -7.89
C PHE A 125 -15.94 -4.28 -7.63
N LYS A 126 -16.32 -4.49 -6.38
CA LYS A 126 -17.44 -5.38 -6.03
C LYS A 126 -18.74 -5.02 -6.74
N ASP A 127 -18.98 -3.73 -6.99
CA ASP A 127 -20.20 -3.20 -7.62
C ASP A 127 -19.99 -2.79 -9.10
N SER A 128 -18.83 -3.06 -9.68
CA SER A 128 -18.52 -2.68 -11.06
C SER A 128 -18.75 -3.84 -12.03
N PRO A 129 -19.50 -3.62 -13.12
CA PRO A 129 -19.69 -4.63 -14.17
C PRO A 129 -18.40 -4.90 -14.98
N ILE A 130 -17.35 -4.11 -14.79
CA ILE A 130 -16.11 -4.17 -15.56
C ILE A 130 -15.09 -5.04 -14.81
N ARG A 131 -15.02 -6.31 -15.22
CA ARG A 131 -14.03 -7.28 -14.72
C ARG A 131 -12.65 -7.18 -15.41
N SER A 132 -12.28 -6.05 -16.00
CA SER A 132 -10.98 -5.89 -16.67
C SER A 132 -9.99 -5.15 -15.81
N HIS A 133 -8.93 -5.84 -15.41
CA HIS A 133 -7.96 -5.48 -14.38
C HIS A 133 -7.04 -4.29 -14.69
N SER A 134 -6.79 -3.99 -15.96
CA SER A 134 -5.83 -2.94 -16.35
C SER A 134 -6.35 -1.51 -16.16
N ILE A 135 -7.66 -1.31 -16.21
CA ILE A 135 -8.29 0.01 -16.03
C ILE A 135 -8.40 0.38 -14.53
N ALA A 136 -8.39 -0.62 -13.68
CA ALA A 136 -8.55 -0.48 -12.25
C ALA A 136 -7.38 0.26 -11.58
N ILE A 137 -6.14 -0.05 -11.98
CA ILE A 137 -4.94 0.56 -11.39
C ILE A 137 -4.85 2.05 -11.74
N SER A 138 -5.20 2.45 -12.97
CA SER A 138 -5.16 3.86 -13.37
C SER A 138 -6.25 4.71 -12.71
N ARG A 139 -7.42 4.12 -12.42
CA ARG A 139 -8.48 4.83 -11.66
C ARG A 139 -8.20 4.91 -10.16
N LEU A 140 -7.38 4.00 -9.62
CA LEU A 140 -6.93 4.03 -8.25
C LEU A 140 -6.20 5.34 -7.92
N LEU A 141 -5.38 5.79 -8.85
CA LEU A 141 -4.60 7.03 -8.73
C LEU A 141 -5.48 8.29 -8.65
N THR A 142 -6.72 8.22 -9.12
CA THR A 142 -7.65 9.37 -9.18
C THR A 142 -8.73 9.36 -8.10
N LEU A 143 -8.89 8.26 -7.35
CA LEU A 143 -10.00 8.08 -6.41
C LEU A 143 -9.62 8.22 -4.93
N LEU A 144 -8.36 8.47 -4.61
CA LEU A 144 -7.99 8.83 -3.24
C LEU A 144 -8.58 10.21 -2.90
N PRO A 145 -9.31 10.34 -1.79
CA PRO A 145 -10.17 11.49 -1.52
C PRO A 145 -9.46 12.84 -1.35
N HIS A 146 -8.16 12.90 -1.46
CA HIS A 146 -7.37 14.11 -1.19
C HIS A 146 -6.57 14.63 -2.38
N GLY A 147 -6.84 14.20 -3.62
CA GLY A 147 -6.28 14.83 -4.84
C GLY A 147 -4.75 14.91 -4.95
N ASN A 148 -4.02 14.38 -3.97
CA ASN A 148 -2.60 14.50 -3.87
C ASN A 148 -1.89 13.32 -4.53
N LEU A 149 -0.92 13.67 -5.34
CA LEU A 149 -0.14 12.81 -6.21
C LEU A 149 0.42 11.59 -5.49
N LEU A 150 0.16 10.41 -6.04
CA LEU A 150 0.82 9.18 -5.63
C LEU A 150 2.29 9.21 -6.02
N ILE A 151 3.13 9.14 -5.02
CA ILE A 151 4.57 9.16 -5.18
C ILE A 151 5.07 7.74 -5.30
N LYS A 152 5.74 7.44 -6.42
CA LYS A 152 6.48 6.18 -6.56
C LYS A 152 7.89 6.39 -6.04
N ILE A 153 8.21 5.72 -4.94
CA ILE A 153 9.56 5.61 -4.41
C ILE A 153 10.00 4.15 -4.58
N VAL A 154 11.18 3.96 -5.13
CA VAL A 154 11.79 2.63 -5.26
C VAL A 154 12.84 2.49 -4.17
N ILE A 155 12.69 1.42 -3.39
CA ILE A 155 13.67 1.01 -2.39
C ILE A 155 14.58 -0.06 -2.98
N GLY A 156 15.88 0.07 -2.73
CA GLY A 156 16.89 -0.90 -3.12
C GLY A 156 17.14 -1.96 -2.05
#